data_9ddab65c9a4ca7af8e64459a3cfd2092
#
_entry.id   9ddab65c9a4ca7af8e64459a3cfd2092
#
_cell.length_a   1.000
_cell.length_b   1.000
_cell.length_c   1.000
_cell.angle_alpha   90.00
_cell.angle_beta   90.00
_cell.angle_gamma   90.00
#
_symmetry.space_group_name_H-M   'P 1'
#
loop_
_entity.id
_entity.type
_entity.pdbx_description
1 polymer ?
#
loop_
_entity_poly.entity_id
_entity_poly.type
_entity_poly.pdbx_seq_one_letter_code
_entity_poly.pdbx_strand_id
1 'polypeptide(L)'
;MQDNPYRAPESLIQVPNNVAFASGQLIPAGKWRRFFNFIIDRFGIVGFGFVIGGVVGVSGWEPGLNFIEEHQIISGLLISIAYYIILEGMTGRTLGKLITGTKVVNEHGEPPSFGQILGRTFSRFVPFEPFSFFGEEGRGWHDSVPGTYVVSTR
;
A
#
# COMPACT_ATOMS: atom_id res chain seq x y z
N MET A 1 -44.76 -9.23 -16.71
CA MET A 1 -43.50 -8.99 -16.00
C MET A 1 -43.53 -7.55 -15.50
N GLN A 2 -43.65 -7.32 -14.22
CA GLN A 2 -43.74 -5.95 -13.64
C GLN A 2 -42.34 -5.38 -13.54
N ASP A 3 -42.06 -4.32 -14.31
CA ASP A 3 -40.87 -3.52 -14.14
C ASP A 3 -40.93 -2.86 -12.78
N ASN A 4 -39.98 -3.18 -11.89
CA ASN A 4 -39.87 -2.56 -10.59
C ASN A 4 -39.28 -1.15 -10.76
N PRO A 5 -40.09 -0.06 -10.61
CA PRO A 5 -39.61 1.31 -10.79
C PRO A 5 -38.60 1.78 -9.74
N TYR A 6 -38.36 0.97 -8.71
CA TYR A 6 -37.36 1.20 -7.67
C TYR A 6 -36.09 0.34 -7.85
N ARG A 7 -35.93 -0.30 -9.01
CA ARG A 7 -34.64 -0.88 -9.33
C ARG A 7 -33.65 0.27 -9.36
N ALA A 8 -32.82 0.35 -8.31
CA ALA A 8 -31.71 1.28 -8.30
C ALA A 8 -31.01 1.13 -9.65
N PRO A 9 -30.72 2.23 -10.39
CA PRO A 9 -29.91 2.11 -11.58
C PRO A 9 -28.75 1.25 -11.15
N GLU A 10 -28.48 0.18 -11.87
CA GLU A 10 -27.20 -0.48 -11.86
C GLU A 10 -26.23 0.66 -12.20
N SER A 11 -25.93 1.48 -11.20
CA SER A 11 -24.76 2.31 -11.20
C SER A 11 -23.66 1.29 -11.25
N LEU A 12 -23.46 0.89 -12.45
CA LEU A 12 -22.25 0.37 -12.97
C LEU A 12 -21.15 1.17 -12.28
N ILE A 13 -20.72 0.69 -11.13
CA ILE A 13 -19.31 0.69 -10.87
C ILE A 13 -18.82 -0.09 -12.07
N GLN A 14 -18.56 0.62 -13.15
CA GLN A 14 -17.77 0.10 -14.25
C GLN A 14 -16.38 -0.05 -13.66
N VAL A 15 -16.21 -1.14 -12.90
CA VAL A 15 -14.92 -1.79 -12.81
C VAL A 15 -14.55 -1.98 -14.26
N PRO A 16 -13.49 -1.31 -14.76
CA PRO A 16 -13.15 -1.41 -16.18
C PRO A 16 -13.19 -2.87 -16.54
N ASN A 17 -14.00 -3.25 -17.55
CA ASN A 17 -14.24 -4.64 -17.94
C ASN A 17 -12.99 -5.37 -18.44
N ASN A 18 -11.86 -4.69 -18.46
CA ASN A 18 -10.53 -5.18 -18.80
C ASN A 18 -9.73 -5.67 -17.58
N VAL A 19 -10.22 -5.51 -16.35
CA VAL A 19 -9.69 -6.29 -15.24
C VAL A 19 -10.31 -7.68 -15.41
N ALA A 20 -9.74 -8.46 -16.31
CA ALA A 20 -10.02 -9.87 -16.41
C ALA A 20 -9.51 -10.51 -15.11
N PHE A 21 -10.36 -10.49 -14.10
CA PHE A 21 -10.21 -11.36 -12.95
C PHE A 21 -10.35 -12.78 -13.48
N ALA A 22 -9.25 -13.33 -13.96
CA ALA A 22 -9.18 -14.69 -14.41
C ALA A 22 -9.68 -15.57 -13.26
N SER A 23 -10.92 -16.02 -13.36
CA SER A 23 -11.59 -17.15 -12.68
C SER A 23 -11.35 -17.40 -11.18
N GLY A 24 -10.86 -16.45 -10.43
CA GLY A 24 -10.84 -16.44 -8.97
C GLY A 24 -11.17 -15.03 -8.54
N GLN A 25 -12.37 -14.78 -8.05
CA GLN A 25 -12.88 -13.45 -7.69
C GLN A 25 -11.92 -12.77 -6.69
N LEU A 26 -11.03 -11.92 -7.21
CA LEU A 26 -10.21 -11.04 -6.37
C LEU A 26 -11.14 -9.99 -5.74
N ILE A 27 -11.44 -10.13 -4.48
CA ILE A 27 -12.31 -9.20 -3.75
C ILE A 27 -11.47 -7.99 -3.35
N PRO A 28 -11.79 -6.77 -3.82
CA PRO A 28 -11.10 -5.56 -3.39
C PRO A 28 -11.17 -5.41 -1.86
N ALA A 29 -10.06 -5.04 -1.25
CA ALA A 29 -10.02 -4.79 0.17
C ALA A 29 -10.88 -3.57 0.54
N GLY A 30 -11.76 -3.73 1.51
CA GLY A 30 -12.62 -2.65 2.01
C GLY A 30 -11.82 -1.48 2.61
N LYS A 31 -12.43 -0.29 2.67
CA LYS A 31 -11.82 0.96 3.15
C LYS A 31 -11.21 0.81 4.55
N TRP A 32 -11.88 0.14 5.48
CA TRP A 32 -11.38 -0.09 6.83
C TRP A 32 -10.12 -0.95 6.86
N ARG A 33 -10.02 -2.00 6.05
CA ARG A 33 -8.79 -2.81 5.96
C ARG A 33 -7.62 -1.99 5.45
N ARG A 34 -7.84 -1.08 4.50
CA ARG A 34 -6.82 -0.15 3.98
C ARG A 34 -6.39 0.86 5.03
N PHE A 35 -7.33 1.37 5.82
CA PHE A 35 -7.04 2.25 6.94
C PHE A 35 -6.17 1.55 8.00
N PHE A 36 -6.54 0.34 8.41
CA PHE A 36 -5.72 -0.44 9.34
C PHE A 36 -4.35 -0.81 8.77
N ASN A 37 -4.24 -1.11 7.47
CA ASN A 37 -2.94 -1.28 6.81
C ASN A 37 -2.07 -0.05 7.03
N PHE A 38 -2.59 1.15 6.75
CA PHE A 38 -1.86 2.40 6.93
C PHE A 38 -1.39 2.59 8.38
N ILE A 39 -2.27 2.40 9.36
CA ILE A 39 -1.93 2.57 10.78
C ILE A 39 -0.86 1.57 11.22
N ILE A 40 -1.04 0.28 10.90
CA ILE A 40 -0.09 -0.77 11.28
C ILE A 40 1.26 -0.55 10.61
N ASP A 41 1.27 -0.15 9.34
CA ASP A 41 2.51 0.15 8.62
C ASP A 41 3.26 1.33 9.22
N ARG A 42 2.57 2.32 9.83
CA ARG A 42 3.22 3.40 10.59
C ARG A 42 4.04 2.86 11.76
N PHE A 43 3.47 1.96 12.54
CA PHE A 43 4.21 1.28 13.62
C PHE A 43 5.31 0.37 13.05
N GLY A 44 5.05 -0.30 11.93
CA GLY A 44 6.04 -1.12 11.23
C GLY A 44 7.26 -0.32 10.78
N ILE A 45 7.07 0.88 10.23
CA ILE A 45 8.16 1.79 9.82
C ILE A 45 8.99 2.24 11.03
N VAL A 46 8.34 2.60 12.13
CA VAL A 46 9.02 2.97 13.37
C VAL A 46 9.87 1.81 13.89
N GLY A 47 9.28 0.60 13.98
CA GLY A 47 10.02 -0.60 14.39
C GLY A 47 11.20 -0.92 13.46
N PHE A 48 11.00 -0.80 12.14
CA PHE A 48 12.06 -0.98 11.16
C PHE A 48 13.20 0.05 11.32
N GLY A 49 12.85 1.31 11.63
CA GLY A 49 13.80 2.36 11.95
C GLY A 49 14.64 2.04 13.19
N PHE A 50 14.01 1.51 14.24
CA PHE A 50 14.75 1.05 15.43
C PHE A 50 15.73 -0.09 15.11
N VAL A 51 15.34 -1.03 14.26
CA VAL A 51 16.24 -2.11 13.82
C VAL A 51 17.44 -1.54 13.06
N ILE A 52 17.21 -0.63 12.09
CA ILE A 52 18.29 0.00 11.34
C ILE A 52 19.20 0.81 12.26
N GLY A 53 18.63 1.66 13.11
CA GLY A 53 19.41 2.47 14.07
C GLY A 53 20.22 1.59 15.04
N GLY A 54 19.63 0.50 15.52
CA GLY A 54 20.32 -0.48 16.37
C GLY A 54 21.48 -1.18 15.65
N VAL A 55 21.30 -1.61 14.41
CA VAL A 55 22.37 -2.22 13.59
C VAL A 55 23.49 -1.22 13.34
N VAL A 56 23.18 0.02 12.98
CA VAL A 56 24.18 1.08 12.78
C VAL A 56 24.92 1.36 14.08
N GLY A 57 24.20 1.44 15.23
CA GLY A 57 24.78 1.68 16.55
C GLY A 57 25.74 0.57 16.97
N VAL A 58 25.34 -0.70 16.83
CA VAL A 58 26.20 -1.85 17.20
C VAL A 58 27.39 -2.00 16.25
N SER A 59 27.26 -1.61 14.99
CA SER A 59 28.35 -1.66 14.01
C SER A 59 29.47 -0.67 14.30
N GLY A 60 29.23 0.34 15.14
CA GLY A 60 30.17 1.43 15.40
C GLY A 60 30.41 2.36 14.21
N TRP A 61 29.50 2.36 13.24
CA TRP A 61 29.59 3.23 12.06
C TRP A 61 29.15 4.66 12.40
N GLU A 62 30.08 5.42 13.00
CA GLU A 62 29.87 6.80 13.42
C GLU A 62 29.29 7.73 12.33
N PRO A 63 29.75 7.68 11.05
CA PRO A 63 29.16 8.53 10.03
C PRO A 63 27.67 8.26 9.80
N GLY A 64 27.23 7.01 9.95
CA GLY A 64 25.82 6.62 9.82
C GLY A 64 24.98 7.12 11.00
N LEU A 65 25.49 7.05 12.22
CA LEU A 65 24.83 7.58 13.40
C LEU A 65 24.65 9.09 13.28
N ASN A 66 25.74 9.82 12.98
CA ASN A 66 25.71 11.26 12.81
C ASN A 66 24.70 11.68 11.70
N PHE A 67 24.67 10.95 10.58
CA PHE A 67 23.70 11.22 9.51
C PHE A 67 22.25 11.06 10.00
N ILE A 68 21.95 10.00 10.77
CA ILE A 68 20.61 9.77 11.30
C ILE A 68 20.21 10.88 12.28
N GLU A 69 21.13 11.31 13.15
CA GLU A 69 20.88 12.34 14.14
C GLU A 69 20.72 13.73 13.53
N GLU A 70 21.60 14.10 12.60
CA GLU A 70 21.57 15.43 11.96
C GLU A 70 20.44 15.58 10.94
N HIS A 71 20.02 14.49 10.28
CA HIS A 71 19.08 14.51 9.15
C HIS A 71 17.84 13.65 9.42
N GLN A 72 17.21 13.82 10.57
CA GLN A 72 16.09 12.97 11.02
C GLN A 72 14.95 12.85 10.00
N ILE A 73 14.57 13.94 9.30
CA ILE A 73 13.49 13.93 8.30
C ILE A 73 13.90 13.08 7.09
N ILE A 74 15.13 13.28 6.60
CA ILE A 74 15.65 12.56 5.44
C ILE A 74 15.83 11.09 5.79
N SER A 75 16.35 10.78 6.95
CA SER A 75 16.52 9.41 7.45
C SER A 75 15.18 8.70 7.59
N GLY A 76 14.19 9.36 8.18
CA GLY A 76 12.83 8.83 8.29
C GLY A 76 12.18 8.58 6.91
N LEU A 77 12.42 9.46 5.94
CA LEU A 77 11.96 9.28 4.56
C LEU A 77 12.63 8.06 3.90
N LEU A 78 13.95 7.95 4.00
CA LEU A 78 14.71 6.83 3.43
C LEU A 78 14.32 5.48 4.06
N ILE A 79 14.14 5.45 5.39
CA ILE A 79 13.66 4.27 6.12
C ILE A 79 12.26 3.87 5.64
N SER A 80 11.36 4.84 5.44
CA SER A 80 10.02 4.57 4.94
C SER A 80 10.04 4.02 3.52
N ILE A 81 10.86 4.58 2.63
CA ILE A 81 11.05 4.10 1.25
C ILE A 81 11.60 2.67 1.27
N ALA A 82 12.64 2.41 2.06
CA ALA A 82 13.23 1.08 2.18
C ALA A 82 12.23 0.05 2.70
N TYR A 83 11.46 0.41 3.74
CA TYR A 83 10.40 -0.45 4.28
C TYR A 83 9.41 -0.91 3.22
N TYR A 84 8.86 0.02 2.45
CA TYR A 84 7.86 -0.31 1.42
C TYR A 84 8.48 -1.07 0.25
N ILE A 85 9.63 -0.65 -0.27
CA ILE A 85 10.28 -1.31 -1.40
C ILE A 85 10.67 -2.75 -1.04
N ILE A 86 11.28 -2.96 0.13
CA ILE A 86 11.72 -4.30 0.54
C ILE A 86 10.51 -5.21 0.76
N LEU A 87 9.55 -4.79 1.58
CA LEU A 87 8.43 -5.67 1.94
C LEU A 87 7.45 -5.89 0.77
N GLU A 88 7.04 -4.84 0.06
CA GLU A 88 6.16 -5.00 -1.10
C GLU A 88 6.90 -5.64 -2.28
N GLY A 89 8.21 -5.38 -2.45
CA GLY A 89 9.01 -5.98 -3.50
C GLY A 89 9.22 -7.48 -3.35
N MET A 90 9.46 -7.95 -2.12
CA MET A 90 9.71 -9.36 -1.86
C MET A 90 8.44 -10.20 -1.76
N THR A 91 7.37 -9.64 -1.18
CA THR A 91 6.19 -10.43 -0.78
C THR A 91 4.87 -9.92 -1.36
N GLY A 92 4.86 -8.76 -2.01
CA GLY A 92 3.64 -8.06 -2.40
C GLY A 92 2.82 -7.56 -1.20
N ARG A 93 3.39 -7.57 0.01
CA ARG A 93 2.69 -7.24 1.26
C ARG A 93 3.59 -6.43 2.17
N THR A 94 2.98 -5.55 2.96
CA THR A 94 3.59 -4.91 4.12
C THR A 94 3.13 -5.62 5.41
N LEU A 95 3.66 -5.24 6.57
CA LEU A 95 3.20 -5.80 7.85
C LEU A 95 1.70 -5.57 8.04
N GLY A 96 1.21 -4.36 7.74
CA GLY A 96 -0.21 -4.06 7.81
C GLY A 96 -1.03 -5.00 6.94
N LYS A 97 -0.60 -5.25 5.70
CA LYS A 97 -1.27 -6.15 4.76
C LYS A 97 -1.23 -7.62 5.19
N LEU A 98 -0.14 -8.05 5.82
CA LEU A 98 -0.05 -9.42 6.38
C LEU A 98 -1.08 -9.62 7.49
N ILE A 99 -1.20 -8.66 8.41
CA ILE A 99 -2.12 -8.73 9.55
C ILE A 99 -3.59 -8.67 9.09
N THR A 100 -3.91 -7.77 8.15
CA THR A 100 -5.29 -7.60 7.66
C THR A 100 -5.72 -8.63 6.62
N GLY A 101 -4.82 -9.50 6.17
CA GLY A 101 -5.09 -10.51 5.14
C GLY A 101 -5.35 -9.88 3.78
N THR A 102 -4.48 -8.96 3.37
CA THR A 102 -4.54 -8.31 2.06
C THR A 102 -3.22 -8.45 1.30
N LYS A 103 -3.25 -8.27 -0.01
CA LYS A 103 -2.05 -8.22 -0.87
C LYS A 103 -2.23 -7.22 -1.99
N VAL A 104 -1.11 -6.78 -2.56
CA VAL A 104 -1.08 -5.95 -3.76
C VAL A 104 -1.01 -6.83 -5.00
N VAL A 105 -1.78 -6.47 -6.01
CA VAL A 105 -1.74 -7.09 -7.33
C VAL A 105 -1.79 -6.00 -8.41
N ASN A 106 -1.33 -6.34 -9.61
CA ASN A 106 -1.53 -5.53 -10.82
C ASN A 106 -2.97 -5.71 -11.36
N GLU A 107 -3.27 -5.09 -12.48
CA GLU A 107 -4.57 -5.20 -13.17
C GLU A 107 -4.90 -6.63 -13.66
N HIS A 108 -3.89 -7.48 -13.78
CA HIS A 108 -4.04 -8.89 -14.19
C HIS A 108 -4.17 -9.85 -13.00
N GLY A 109 -4.13 -9.34 -11.76
CA GLY A 109 -4.16 -10.16 -10.54
C GLY A 109 -2.80 -10.77 -10.15
N GLU A 110 -1.74 -10.42 -10.87
CA GLU A 110 -0.38 -10.88 -10.64
C GLU A 110 0.37 -9.98 -9.63
N PRO A 111 1.53 -10.39 -9.10
CA PRO A 111 2.37 -9.54 -8.31
C PRO A 111 2.73 -8.23 -9.04
N PRO A 112 2.78 -7.07 -8.35
CA PRO A 112 3.12 -5.81 -8.99
C PRO A 112 4.56 -5.83 -9.51
N SER A 113 4.79 -5.17 -10.65
CA SER A 113 6.14 -4.95 -11.18
C SER A 113 6.94 -4.01 -10.27
N PHE A 114 8.28 -4.04 -10.40
CA PHE A 114 9.14 -3.14 -9.62
C PHE A 114 8.82 -1.65 -9.86
N GLY A 115 8.51 -1.26 -11.10
CA GLY A 115 8.07 0.10 -11.42
C GLY A 115 6.77 0.49 -10.71
N GLN A 116 5.82 -0.44 -10.61
CA GLN A 116 4.58 -0.22 -9.86
C GLN A 116 4.84 -0.06 -8.36
N ILE A 117 5.78 -0.84 -7.79
CA ILE A 117 6.18 -0.72 -6.37
C ILE A 117 6.81 0.64 -6.10
N LEU A 118 7.71 1.12 -6.96
CA LEU A 118 8.27 2.46 -6.86
C LEU A 118 7.18 3.53 -6.95
N GLY A 119 6.31 3.47 -7.95
CA GLY A 119 5.19 4.40 -8.12
C GLY A 119 4.31 4.45 -6.86
N ARG A 120 3.97 3.30 -6.30
CA ARG A 120 3.23 3.18 -5.03
C ARG A 120 3.96 3.87 -3.89
N THR A 121 5.25 3.56 -3.73
CA THR A 121 6.07 4.10 -2.63
C THR A 121 6.12 5.61 -2.70
N PHE A 122 6.41 6.20 -3.86
CA PHE A 122 6.48 7.66 -4.01
C PHE A 122 5.10 8.34 -3.88
N SER A 123 4.03 7.74 -4.39
CA SER A 123 2.68 8.30 -4.25
C SER A 123 2.24 8.44 -2.80
N ARG A 124 2.76 7.63 -1.85
CA ARG A 124 2.46 7.74 -0.41
C ARG A 124 3.02 8.99 0.25
N PHE A 125 3.98 9.67 -0.38
CA PHE A 125 4.54 10.93 0.13
C PHE A 125 3.78 12.16 -0.37
N VAL A 126 2.78 11.99 -1.23
CA VAL A 126 1.89 13.08 -1.63
C VAL A 126 1.05 13.48 -0.41
N PRO A 127 1.02 14.79 -0.06
CA PRO A 127 0.18 15.27 1.04
C PRO A 127 -1.28 14.83 0.86
N PHE A 128 -1.93 14.45 1.97
CA PHE A 128 -3.32 13.97 2.01
C PHE A 128 -3.59 12.62 1.33
N GLU A 129 -2.57 11.94 0.80
CA GLU A 129 -2.71 10.62 0.22
C GLU A 129 -3.47 9.63 1.14
N PRO A 130 -3.19 9.57 2.47
CA PRO A 130 -3.90 8.65 3.36
C PRO A 130 -5.42 8.84 3.41
N PHE A 131 -5.91 9.99 2.98
CA PHE A 131 -7.36 10.27 2.91
C PHE A 131 -7.97 9.91 1.55
N SER A 132 -7.15 9.67 0.54
CA SER A 132 -7.61 9.40 -0.82
C SER A 132 -8.43 8.10 -0.95
N PHE A 133 -8.20 7.12 -0.07
CA PHE A 133 -8.97 5.87 -0.07
C PHE A 133 -10.39 6.00 0.55
N PHE A 134 -10.72 7.14 1.17
CA PHE A 134 -12.09 7.44 1.61
C PHE A 134 -12.98 7.96 0.47
N GLY A 135 -12.42 8.30 -0.68
CA GLY A 135 -13.16 8.70 -1.88
C GLY A 135 -14.16 7.64 -2.35
N GLU A 136 -14.98 7.97 -3.34
CA GLU A 136 -16.07 7.12 -3.85
C GLU A 136 -15.56 5.76 -4.36
N GLU A 137 -14.43 5.73 -5.04
CA GLU A 137 -13.82 4.50 -5.56
C GLU A 137 -13.16 3.63 -4.48
N GLY A 138 -12.95 4.17 -3.28
CA GLY A 138 -12.25 3.45 -2.20
C GLY A 138 -10.82 3.04 -2.53
N ARG A 139 -10.21 3.65 -3.56
CA ARG A 139 -8.88 3.37 -4.07
C ARG A 139 -7.96 4.56 -3.80
N GLY A 140 -6.86 4.33 -3.05
CA GLY A 140 -5.89 5.37 -2.75
C GLY A 140 -5.05 5.78 -3.97
N TRP A 141 -4.48 6.98 -3.95
CA TRP A 141 -3.60 7.45 -5.03
C TRP A 141 -2.40 6.54 -5.25
N HIS A 142 -1.84 5.97 -4.17
CA HIS A 142 -0.74 5.00 -4.27
C HIS A 142 -1.13 3.70 -4.98
N ASP A 143 -2.42 3.41 -5.13
CA ASP A 143 -2.93 2.29 -5.93
C ASP A 143 -3.28 2.73 -7.34
N SER A 144 -3.91 3.91 -7.47
CA SER A 144 -4.45 4.40 -8.74
C SER A 144 -3.36 4.82 -9.73
N VAL A 145 -2.35 5.57 -9.25
CA VAL A 145 -1.26 6.09 -10.10
C VAL A 145 -0.45 4.96 -10.76
N PRO A 146 0.01 3.92 -10.03
CA PRO A 146 0.76 2.83 -10.64
C PRO A 146 -0.11 1.70 -11.22
N GLY A 147 -1.44 1.83 -11.25
CA GLY A 147 -2.34 0.80 -11.80
C GLY A 147 -2.38 -0.49 -10.98
N THR A 148 -2.34 -0.39 -9.65
CA THR A 148 -2.38 -1.55 -8.75
C THR A 148 -3.64 -1.61 -7.93
N TYR A 149 -3.90 -2.77 -7.31
CA TYR A 149 -5.08 -3.02 -6.49
C TYR A 149 -4.68 -3.71 -5.18
N VAL A 150 -5.35 -3.36 -4.09
CA VAL A 150 -5.26 -4.12 -2.84
C VAL A 150 -6.46 -5.05 -2.75
N VAL A 151 -6.19 -6.34 -2.70
CA VAL A 151 -7.21 -7.40 -2.67
C VAL A 151 -7.17 -8.17 -1.35
N SER A 152 -8.33 -8.69 -0.95
CA SER A 152 -8.44 -9.58 0.20
C SER A 152 -7.90 -10.97 -0.15
N THR A 153 -7.19 -11.59 0.79
CA THR A 153 -6.72 -12.99 0.69
C THR A 153 -7.45 -13.93 1.65
N ARG A 154 -8.47 -13.39 2.32
CA ARG A 154 -9.35 -14.13 3.25
C ARG A 154 -10.79 -13.78 2.98
#